data_2ff8a72d10dfebb58d1bb03b34c32319
#
_entry.id   2ff8a72d10dfebb58d1bb03b34c32319
#
_cell.length_a   1.000
_cell.length_b   1.000
_cell.length_c   1.000
_cell.angle_alpha   90.00
_cell.angle_beta   90.00
_cell.angle_gamma   90.00
#
_symmetry.space_group_name_H-M   'P 1'
#
loop_
_entity.id
_entity.type
_entity.pdbx_description
1 polymer ?
#
loop_
_entity_poly.entity_id
_entity_poly.type
_entity_poly.pdbx_seq_one_letter_code
_entity_poly.pdbx_strand_id
1 'polypeptide(L)'
;IQDWGTSVLCAMELGPKAKSLVDLGHHAPNVNIEMIVARLIQFQKLAGFHFNDSKYGDDDLDSGSINTYQQFLILNELVDAEYRKAKGFNPAYMLDQSHNVTDPIESLINSSVEVQRSYLKALLVNREKLQGYQDENDALMASNELKLAYNTDVSPILAMYRMRAGGAIDPIATYRSANYRKNLESARPSTNSNSSGIV
;
A
#
# COMPACT_ATOMS: atom_id res chain seq x y z
N ILE A 1 11.22 -15.99 8.60
CA ILE A 1 10.11 -15.86 9.56
C ILE A 1 8.84 -16.17 8.80
N GLN A 2 8.04 -17.13 9.27
CA GLN A 2 6.90 -17.66 8.50
C GLN A 2 5.62 -16.82 8.65
N ASP A 3 5.49 -16.06 9.72
CA ASP A 3 4.27 -15.32 10.03
C ASP A 3 4.54 -14.09 10.89
N TRP A 4 3.55 -13.22 10.95
CA TRP A 4 3.64 -11.96 11.69
C TRP A 4 3.77 -12.17 13.22
N GLY A 5 3.18 -13.23 13.77
CA GLY A 5 3.25 -13.53 15.20
C GLY A 5 4.67 -13.88 15.62
N THR A 6 5.34 -14.73 14.86
CA THR A 6 6.77 -15.04 15.06
C THR A 6 7.62 -13.78 14.88
N SER A 7 7.34 -12.94 13.87
CA SER A 7 8.05 -11.69 13.65
C SER A 7 7.93 -10.74 14.83
N VAL A 8 6.73 -10.54 15.38
CA VAL A 8 6.52 -9.64 16.52
C VAL A 8 7.13 -10.19 17.81
N LEU A 9 7.08 -11.51 18.03
CA LEU A 9 7.75 -12.13 19.18
C LEU A 9 9.27 -11.89 19.13
N CYS A 10 9.90 -12.15 17.99
CA CYS A 10 11.31 -11.86 17.80
C CYS A 10 11.62 -10.37 18.04
N ALA A 11 10.78 -9.48 17.53
CA ALA A 11 10.97 -8.04 17.72
C ALA A 11 10.78 -7.60 19.19
N MET A 12 9.93 -8.28 19.96
CA MET A 12 9.80 -8.03 21.40
C MET A 12 11.04 -8.47 22.16
N GLU A 13 11.55 -9.68 21.90
CA GLU A 13 12.75 -10.22 22.52
C GLU A 13 14.02 -9.39 22.21
N LEU A 14 14.15 -8.91 20.98
CA LEU A 14 15.28 -8.09 20.55
C LEU A 14 15.24 -6.64 21.08
N GLY A 15 14.14 -6.24 21.72
CA GLY A 15 14.02 -4.97 22.41
C GLY A 15 13.37 -3.83 21.60
N PRO A 16 13.46 -2.57 22.09
CA PRO A 16 12.60 -1.48 21.62
C PRO A 16 12.93 -0.99 20.20
N LYS A 17 14.13 -1.21 19.70
CA LYS A 17 14.53 -0.81 18.33
C LYS A 17 14.10 -1.80 17.25
N ALA A 18 13.87 -3.06 17.63
CA ALA A 18 13.41 -4.08 16.69
C ALA A 18 11.91 -3.94 16.45
N LYS A 19 11.52 -3.98 15.20
CA LYS A 19 10.13 -3.87 14.75
C LYS A 19 9.88 -4.81 13.58
N SER A 20 8.62 -5.09 13.29
CA SER A 20 8.19 -5.90 12.15
C SER A 20 7.87 -5.01 10.94
N LEU A 21 8.30 -5.45 9.77
CA LEU A 21 7.85 -4.93 8.49
C LEU A 21 6.69 -5.80 8.00
N VAL A 22 5.66 -5.21 7.42
CA VAL A 22 4.54 -5.89 6.80
C VAL A 22 4.74 -5.87 5.29
N ASP A 23 4.89 -7.04 4.72
CA ASP A 23 4.88 -7.25 3.27
C ASP A 23 3.55 -7.89 2.89
N LEU A 24 2.82 -7.32 1.94
CA LEU A 24 1.45 -7.75 1.65
C LEU A 24 1.41 -9.12 0.97
N GLY A 25 2.41 -9.43 0.15
CA GLY A 25 2.54 -10.71 -0.55
C GLY A 25 2.97 -11.89 0.34
N HIS A 26 3.62 -11.61 1.47
CA HIS A 26 4.18 -12.63 2.36
C HIS A 26 3.17 -13.26 3.32
N HIS A 27 1.89 -12.99 3.16
CA HIS A 27 0.83 -13.59 3.98
C HIS A 27 0.11 -14.69 3.22
N ALA A 28 -0.32 -15.72 3.96
CA ALA A 28 -1.17 -16.76 3.38
C ALA A 28 -2.48 -16.14 2.82
N PRO A 29 -3.06 -16.69 1.76
CA PRO A 29 -4.35 -16.25 1.23
C PRO A 29 -5.41 -16.15 2.33
N ASN A 30 -6.25 -15.12 2.28
CA ASN A 30 -7.32 -14.85 3.23
C ASN A 30 -6.88 -14.47 4.67
N VAL A 31 -5.63 -14.11 4.87
CA VAL A 31 -5.19 -13.54 6.15
C VAL A 31 -5.75 -12.11 6.28
N ASN A 32 -6.25 -11.79 7.47
CA ASN A 32 -6.69 -10.45 7.83
C ASN A 32 -5.47 -9.56 8.14
N ILE A 33 -4.91 -8.92 7.08
CA ILE A 33 -3.69 -8.12 7.19
C ILE A 33 -3.98 -6.81 7.93
N GLU A 34 -5.13 -6.19 7.75
CA GLU A 34 -5.52 -4.97 8.48
C GLU A 34 -5.55 -5.20 9.99
N MET A 35 -6.00 -6.37 10.46
CA MET A 35 -5.93 -6.74 11.87
C MET A 35 -4.47 -6.88 12.34
N ILE A 36 -3.60 -7.47 11.53
CA ILE A 36 -2.16 -7.57 11.83
C ILE A 36 -1.57 -6.17 12.00
N VAL A 37 -1.88 -5.25 11.09
CA VAL A 37 -1.44 -3.86 11.12
C VAL A 37 -1.91 -3.16 12.41
N ALA A 38 -3.19 -3.28 12.75
CA ALA A 38 -3.76 -2.73 13.98
C ALA A 38 -3.02 -3.26 15.23
N ARG A 39 -2.71 -4.56 15.27
CA ARG A 39 -1.95 -5.19 16.38
C ARG A 39 -0.51 -4.68 16.45
N LEU A 40 0.19 -4.58 15.33
CA LEU A 40 1.56 -4.06 15.30
C LEU A 40 1.62 -2.60 15.73
N ILE A 41 0.61 -1.79 15.37
CA ILE A 41 0.46 -0.42 15.86
C ILE A 41 0.26 -0.42 17.38
N GLN A 42 -0.66 -1.23 17.89
CA GLN A 42 -0.93 -1.36 19.33
C GLN A 42 0.31 -1.74 20.13
N PHE A 43 1.11 -2.66 19.62
CA PHE A 43 2.37 -3.10 20.25
C PHE A 43 3.54 -2.15 20.01
N GLN A 44 3.38 -1.06 19.24
CA GLN A 44 4.45 -0.14 18.84
C GLN A 44 5.60 -0.85 18.08
N LYS A 45 5.25 -1.91 17.35
CA LYS A 45 6.18 -2.79 16.63
C LYS A 45 6.06 -2.72 15.11
N LEU A 46 5.28 -1.79 14.56
CA LEU A 46 5.21 -1.56 13.12
C LEU A 46 6.43 -0.75 12.66
N ALA A 47 7.22 -1.32 11.74
CA ALA A 47 8.38 -0.65 11.13
C ALA A 47 8.02 0.02 9.81
N GLY A 48 7.23 -0.64 8.98
CA GLY A 48 6.89 -0.18 7.65
C GLY A 48 6.18 -1.22 6.82
N PHE A 49 6.05 -0.90 5.55
CA PHE A 49 5.34 -1.71 4.55
C PHE A 49 6.18 -1.90 3.30
N HIS A 50 6.08 -3.09 2.74
CA HIS A 50 6.24 -3.35 1.32
C HIS A 50 4.83 -3.43 0.70
N PHE A 51 4.46 -2.42 -0.05
CA PHE A 51 3.22 -2.42 -0.81
C PHE A 51 3.42 -3.17 -2.12
N ASN A 52 2.69 -4.23 -2.29
CA ASN A 52 2.51 -5.05 -3.47
C ASN A 52 1.09 -5.61 -3.46
N ASP A 53 0.82 -6.58 -4.26
CA ASP A 53 -0.39 -7.38 -4.22
C ASP A 53 -0.06 -8.83 -4.53
N SER A 54 -0.91 -9.76 -4.14
CA SER A 54 -0.73 -11.17 -4.44
C SER A 54 -2.07 -11.86 -4.65
N LYS A 55 -2.07 -12.94 -5.41
CA LYS A 55 -3.26 -13.72 -5.68
C LYS A 55 -3.13 -15.16 -5.21
N TYR A 56 -2.01 -15.79 -5.45
CA TYR A 56 -1.81 -17.21 -5.18
C TYR A 56 -0.73 -17.48 -4.15
N GLY A 57 0.23 -16.60 -3.99
CA GLY A 57 1.36 -16.74 -3.09
C GLY A 57 2.13 -15.43 -3.03
N ASP A 58 3.43 -15.51 -2.92
CA ASP A 58 4.34 -14.36 -2.94
C ASP A 58 4.57 -13.92 -4.39
N ASP A 59 3.54 -13.34 -4.98
CA ASP A 59 3.49 -13.02 -6.41
C ASP A 59 4.15 -11.67 -6.72
N ASP A 60 4.33 -10.80 -5.74
CA ASP A 60 4.86 -9.43 -5.87
C ASP A 60 4.22 -8.63 -7.00
N LEU A 61 2.90 -8.71 -7.12
CA LEU A 61 2.14 -8.00 -8.16
C LEU A 61 2.06 -6.50 -7.85
N ASP A 62 1.71 -5.72 -8.88
CA ASP A 62 1.49 -4.28 -8.73
C ASP A 62 0.49 -4.00 -7.62
N SER A 63 0.84 -3.07 -6.73
CA SER A 63 0.00 -2.69 -5.60
C SER A 63 -1.38 -2.22 -6.06
N GLY A 64 -2.44 -2.78 -5.46
CA GLY A 64 -3.82 -2.48 -5.82
C GLY A 64 -4.31 -3.15 -7.11
N SER A 65 -3.60 -4.16 -7.63
CA SER A 65 -4.01 -4.88 -8.84
C SER A 65 -5.01 -6.00 -8.59
N ILE A 66 -5.04 -6.56 -7.40
CA ILE A 66 -5.88 -7.72 -7.04
C ILE A 66 -6.89 -7.35 -5.95
N ASN A 67 -6.44 -6.85 -4.79
CA ASN A 67 -7.29 -6.65 -3.63
C ASN A 67 -7.29 -5.19 -3.15
N THR A 68 -7.89 -4.31 -3.94
CA THR A 68 -7.99 -2.87 -3.65
C THR A 68 -8.73 -2.56 -2.36
N TYR A 69 -9.72 -3.40 -1.98
CA TYR A 69 -10.46 -3.19 -0.74
C TYR A 69 -9.62 -3.52 0.49
N GLN A 70 -8.84 -4.59 0.47
CA GLN A 70 -7.89 -4.91 1.54
C GLN A 70 -6.82 -3.82 1.69
N GLN A 71 -6.26 -3.34 0.57
CA GLN A 71 -5.32 -2.22 0.59
C GLN A 71 -5.94 -0.97 1.24
N PHE A 72 -7.20 -0.66 0.93
CA PHE A 72 -7.93 0.43 1.58
C PHE A 72 -8.10 0.19 3.08
N LEU A 73 -8.47 -1.03 3.52
CA LEU A 73 -8.64 -1.35 4.94
C LEU A 73 -7.32 -1.23 5.72
N ILE A 74 -6.21 -1.67 5.13
CA ILE A 74 -4.87 -1.49 5.70
C ILE A 74 -4.55 -0.01 5.87
N LEU A 75 -4.74 0.78 4.81
CA LEU A 75 -4.50 2.23 4.87
C LEU A 75 -5.46 2.95 5.81
N ASN A 76 -6.68 2.42 6.02
CA ASN A 76 -7.59 2.92 7.05
C ASN A 76 -6.99 2.79 8.45
N GLU A 77 -6.36 1.68 8.79
CA GLU A 77 -5.69 1.49 10.09
C GLU A 77 -4.49 2.46 10.26
N LEU A 78 -3.75 2.71 9.18
CA LEU A 78 -2.62 3.64 9.20
C LEU A 78 -3.09 5.09 9.40
N VAL A 79 -4.10 5.52 8.64
CA VAL A 79 -4.69 6.86 8.76
C VAL A 79 -5.34 7.06 10.12
N ASP A 80 -6.00 6.03 10.68
CA ASP A 80 -6.53 6.08 12.03
C ASP A 80 -5.42 6.28 13.08
N ALA A 81 -4.31 5.55 12.94
CA ALA A 81 -3.15 5.71 13.82
C ALA A 81 -2.53 7.12 13.73
N GLU A 82 -2.47 7.71 12.54
CA GLU A 82 -2.05 9.10 12.34
C GLU A 82 -3.03 10.07 13.03
N TYR A 83 -4.34 9.92 12.79
CA TYR A 83 -5.38 10.76 13.33
C TYR A 83 -5.36 10.81 14.87
N ARG A 84 -5.28 9.65 15.52
CA ARG A 84 -5.20 9.56 16.99
C ARG A 84 -3.79 9.73 17.56
N LYS A 85 -2.80 10.05 16.72
CA LYS A 85 -1.39 10.24 17.10
C LYS A 85 -0.83 9.06 17.91
N ALA A 86 -1.03 7.85 17.38
CA ALA A 86 -0.64 6.62 18.05
C ALA A 86 0.85 6.65 18.46
N LYS A 87 1.13 6.25 19.70
CA LYS A 87 2.47 6.31 20.27
C LYS A 87 3.47 5.47 19.47
N GLY A 88 4.59 6.05 19.08
CA GLY A 88 5.67 5.36 18.35
C GLY A 88 5.34 5.02 16.90
N PHE A 89 4.23 5.54 16.37
CA PHE A 89 3.81 5.36 14.98
C PHE A 89 4.65 6.23 14.06
N ASN A 90 5.48 5.62 13.25
CA ASN A 90 6.28 6.25 12.21
C ASN A 90 6.78 5.18 11.24
N PRO A 91 5.87 4.51 10.50
CA PRO A 91 6.25 3.46 9.57
C PRO A 91 6.86 4.03 8.29
N ALA A 92 7.77 3.27 7.68
CA ALA A 92 8.25 3.53 6.33
C ALA A 92 7.32 2.88 5.30
N TYR A 93 7.13 3.53 4.14
CA TYR A 93 6.32 3.02 3.05
C TYR A 93 7.20 2.78 1.82
N MET A 94 7.17 1.58 1.29
CA MET A 94 7.98 1.16 0.16
C MET A 94 7.10 0.38 -0.82
N LEU A 95 7.41 0.46 -2.10
CA LEU A 95 6.87 -0.45 -3.12
C LEU A 95 7.89 -1.57 -3.31
N ASP A 96 7.44 -2.81 -3.26
CA ASP A 96 8.24 -4.00 -3.49
C ASP A 96 7.45 -4.95 -4.39
N GLN A 97 7.76 -4.94 -5.68
CA GLN A 97 6.99 -5.66 -6.69
C GLN A 97 7.88 -6.14 -7.84
N SER A 98 7.48 -7.24 -8.49
CA SER A 98 8.18 -7.76 -9.65
C SER A 98 7.62 -7.20 -10.97
N HIS A 99 8.44 -7.23 -12.04
CA HIS A 99 8.17 -6.57 -13.32
C HIS A 99 8.44 -7.49 -14.52
N ASN A 100 7.79 -8.65 -14.54
CA ASN A 100 8.08 -9.65 -15.55
C ASN A 100 7.47 -9.33 -16.93
N VAL A 101 6.33 -8.66 -16.97
CA VAL A 101 5.55 -8.41 -18.19
C VAL A 101 5.20 -6.94 -18.42
N THR A 102 5.53 -6.06 -17.48
CA THR A 102 5.20 -4.64 -17.53
C THR A 102 6.46 -3.78 -17.62
N ASP A 103 6.33 -2.53 -18.05
CA ASP A 103 7.38 -1.54 -17.89
C ASP A 103 7.57 -1.25 -16.39
N PRO A 104 8.76 -1.47 -15.80
CA PRO A 104 8.96 -1.36 -14.36
C PRO A 104 8.70 0.05 -13.82
N ILE A 105 9.03 1.09 -14.59
CA ILE A 105 8.79 2.47 -14.18
C ILE A 105 7.30 2.81 -14.24
N GLU A 106 6.62 2.44 -15.31
CA GLU A 106 5.18 2.62 -15.45
C GLU A 106 4.41 1.87 -14.37
N SER A 107 4.83 0.65 -14.07
CA SER A 107 4.25 -0.20 -13.02
C SER A 107 4.40 0.44 -11.63
N LEU A 108 5.57 0.96 -11.28
CA LEU A 108 5.80 1.69 -10.03
C LEU A 108 4.97 2.99 -9.94
N ILE A 109 4.82 3.72 -11.05
CA ILE A 109 3.95 4.90 -11.11
C ILE A 109 2.50 4.49 -10.84
N ASN A 110 2.03 3.41 -11.48
CA ASN A 110 0.67 2.91 -11.30
C ASN A 110 0.41 2.48 -9.85
N SER A 111 1.30 1.71 -9.26
CA SER A 111 1.22 1.29 -7.86
C SER A 111 1.21 2.48 -6.90
N SER A 112 2.04 3.49 -7.15
CA SER A 112 2.01 4.73 -6.38
C SER A 112 0.66 5.45 -6.48
N VAL A 113 0.05 5.47 -7.67
CA VAL A 113 -1.30 6.04 -7.89
C VAL A 113 -2.35 5.28 -7.07
N GLU A 114 -2.30 3.95 -7.06
CA GLU A 114 -3.28 3.12 -6.34
C GLU A 114 -3.11 3.22 -4.81
N VAL A 115 -1.88 3.29 -4.30
CA VAL A 115 -1.64 3.57 -2.87
C VAL A 115 -2.17 4.95 -2.49
N GLN A 116 -1.89 6.01 -3.28
CA GLN A 116 -2.43 7.35 -3.06
C GLN A 116 -3.97 7.37 -3.08
N ARG A 117 -4.58 6.63 -4.00
CA ARG A 117 -6.04 6.50 -4.11
C ARG A 117 -6.63 5.89 -2.84
N SER A 118 -6.07 4.79 -2.39
CA SER A 118 -6.53 4.08 -1.19
C SER A 118 -6.29 4.91 0.08
N TYR A 119 -5.16 5.61 0.17
CA TYR A 119 -4.86 6.53 1.27
C TYR A 119 -5.89 7.69 1.34
N LEU A 120 -6.17 8.32 0.20
CA LEU A 120 -7.15 9.41 0.17
C LEU A 120 -8.56 8.94 0.54
N LYS A 121 -8.96 7.75 0.07
CA LYS A 121 -10.24 7.14 0.51
C LYS A 121 -10.27 6.90 2.02
N ALA A 122 -9.16 6.45 2.61
CA ALA A 122 -9.05 6.26 4.06
C ALA A 122 -9.16 7.59 4.83
N LEU A 123 -8.68 8.69 4.29
CA LEU A 123 -8.87 10.03 4.85
C LEU A 123 -10.34 10.49 4.85
N LEU A 124 -11.17 9.97 3.96
CA LEU A 124 -12.59 10.32 3.86
C LEU A 124 -13.47 9.56 4.87
N VAL A 125 -12.97 8.55 5.55
CA VAL A 125 -13.72 7.80 6.56
C VAL A 125 -14.11 8.74 7.72
N ASN A 126 -15.40 8.81 8.03
CA ASN A 126 -15.86 9.54 9.19
C ASN A 126 -15.54 8.77 10.49
N ARG A 127 -14.43 9.13 11.12
CA ARG A 127 -13.89 8.43 12.30
C ARG A 127 -14.85 8.44 13.49
N GLU A 128 -15.58 9.53 13.70
CA GLU A 128 -16.52 9.65 14.83
C GLU A 128 -17.70 8.70 14.65
N LYS A 129 -18.29 8.67 13.44
CA LYS A 129 -19.40 7.75 13.14
C LYS A 129 -18.95 6.29 13.21
N LEU A 130 -17.79 5.99 12.61
CA LEU A 130 -17.23 4.64 12.64
C LEU A 130 -17.04 4.15 14.09
N GLN A 131 -16.42 4.97 14.92
CA GLN A 131 -16.22 4.67 16.34
C GLN A 131 -17.56 4.48 17.08
N GLY A 132 -18.54 5.35 16.84
CA GLY A 132 -19.87 5.22 17.45
C GLY A 132 -20.53 3.89 17.12
N TYR A 133 -20.53 3.46 15.86
CA TYR A 133 -21.06 2.16 15.44
C TYR A 133 -20.30 0.98 16.06
N GLN A 134 -18.98 1.10 16.20
CA GLN A 134 -18.16 0.09 16.85
C GLN A 134 -18.46 -0.04 18.34
N ASP A 135 -18.64 1.08 19.03
CA ASP A 135 -18.97 1.12 20.47
C ASP A 135 -20.36 0.52 20.75
N GLU A 136 -21.29 0.69 19.81
CA GLU A 136 -22.65 0.11 19.85
C GLU A 136 -22.71 -1.35 19.35
N ASN A 137 -21.58 -1.94 18.91
CA ASN A 137 -21.51 -3.24 18.23
C ASN A 137 -22.38 -3.31 16.96
N ASP A 138 -22.65 -2.20 16.30
CA ASP A 138 -23.32 -2.17 15.00
C ASP A 138 -22.33 -2.42 13.85
N ALA A 139 -21.95 -3.68 13.68
CA ALA A 139 -21.01 -4.10 12.68
C ALA A 139 -21.46 -3.79 11.23
N LEU A 140 -22.78 -3.81 10.99
CA LEU A 140 -23.33 -3.49 9.68
C LEU A 140 -23.11 -2.02 9.32
N MET A 141 -23.45 -1.10 10.22
CA MET A 141 -23.28 0.33 9.96
C MET A 141 -21.80 0.73 9.96
N ALA A 142 -20.96 0.14 10.80
CA ALA A 142 -19.52 0.32 10.75
C ALA A 142 -18.94 -0.09 9.38
N SER A 143 -19.35 -1.26 8.85
CA SER A 143 -18.96 -1.71 7.51
C SER A 143 -19.46 -0.78 6.40
N ASN A 144 -20.68 -0.26 6.52
CA ASN A 144 -21.24 0.66 5.53
C ASN A 144 -20.52 2.01 5.51
N GLU A 145 -20.07 2.51 6.65
CA GLU A 145 -19.27 3.73 6.72
C GLU A 145 -17.92 3.58 5.99
N LEU A 146 -17.26 2.44 6.17
CA LEU A 146 -16.04 2.12 5.42
C LEU A 146 -16.30 2.00 3.91
N LYS A 147 -17.38 1.30 3.52
CA LYS A 147 -17.76 1.14 2.10
C LYS A 147 -18.15 2.46 1.44
N LEU A 148 -18.76 3.39 2.18
CA LEU A 148 -19.08 4.72 1.67
C LEU A 148 -17.80 5.46 1.24
N ALA A 149 -16.79 5.47 2.08
CA ALA A 149 -15.51 6.08 1.77
C ALA A 149 -14.79 5.34 0.62
N TYR A 150 -14.77 4.00 0.64
CA TYR A 150 -14.15 3.20 -0.41
C TYR A 150 -14.77 3.42 -1.79
N ASN A 151 -16.09 3.57 -1.88
CA ASN A 151 -16.80 3.75 -3.15
C ASN A 151 -16.76 5.20 -3.66
N THR A 152 -16.21 6.15 -2.89
CA THR A 152 -16.07 7.54 -3.33
C THR A 152 -15.02 7.66 -4.43
N ASP A 153 -15.37 8.31 -5.55
CA ASP A 153 -14.39 8.65 -6.58
C ASP A 153 -13.52 9.82 -6.11
N VAL A 154 -12.27 9.51 -5.85
CA VAL A 154 -11.26 10.49 -5.40
C VAL A 154 -10.35 10.99 -6.53
N SER A 155 -10.57 10.54 -7.76
CA SER A 155 -9.73 10.89 -8.91
C SER A 155 -9.62 12.39 -9.15
N PRO A 156 -10.71 13.20 -9.06
CA PRO A 156 -10.62 14.66 -9.22
C PRO A 156 -9.78 15.32 -8.13
N ILE A 157 -9.86 14.83 -6.89
CA ILE A 157 -9.09 15.38 -5.76
C ILE A 157 -7.61 15.09 -5.94
N LEU A 158 -7.25 13.86 -6.35
CA LEU A 158 -5.87 13.48 -6.64
C LEU A 158 -5.29 14.30 -7.79
N ALA A 159 -6.05 14.49 -8.87
CA ALA A 159 -5.63 15.32 -10.00
C ALA A 159 -5.35 16.75 -9.58
N MET A 160 -6.24 17.35 -8.79
CA MET A 160 -6.07 18.70 -8.26
C MET A 160 -4.86 18.80 -7.32
N TYR A 161 -4.66 17.83 -6.43
CA TYR A 161 -3.50 17.79 -5.54
C TYR A 161 -2.19 17.72 -6.31
N ARG A 162 -2.10 16.80 -7.29
CA ARG A 162 -0.91 16.67 -8.15
C ARG A 162 -0.60 17.95 -8.91
N MET A 163 -1.61 18.57 -9.48
CA MET A 163 -1.46 19.85 -10.17
C MET A 163 -0.88 20.94 -9.23
N ARG A 164 -1.40 21.06 -8.01
CA ARG A 164 -0.91 22.02 -7.01
C ARG A 164 0.51 21.73 -6.55
N ALA A 165 0.89 20.46 -6.49
CA ALA A 165 2.23 20.01 -6.13
C ALA A 165 3.24 20.08 -7.30
N GLY A 166 2.82 20.57 -8.47
CA GLY A 166 3.66 20.62 -9.67
C GLY A 166 3.87 19.27 -10.36
N GLY A 167 3.06 18.28 -10.03
CA GLY A 167 3.09 16.95 -10.62
C GLY A 167 2.11 16.77 -11.79
N ALA A 168 2.19 15.62 -12.44
CA ALA A 168 1.33 15.28 -13.56
C ALA A 168 -0.11 14.98 -13.09
N ILE A 169 -1.10 15.56 -13.75
CA ILE A 169 -2.54 15.29 -13.49
C ILE A 169 -2.84 13.81 -13.72
N ASP A 170 -2.40 13.29 -14.87
CA ASP A 170 -2.42 11.87 -15.21
C ASP A 170 -0.96 11.37 -15.34
N PRO A 171 -0.41 10.73 -14.31
CA PRO A 171 0.98 10.29 -14.31
C PRO A 171 1.29 9.24 -15.38
N ILE A 172 0.37 8.31 -15.65
CA ILE A 172 0.57 7.26 -16.65
C ILE A 172 0.56 7.83 -18.06
N ALA A 173 -0.43 8.64 -18.41
CA ALA A 173 -0.49 9.30 -19.71
C ALA A 173 0.73 10.19 -19.93
N THR A 174 1.18 10.90 -18.90
CA THR A 174 2.38 11.77 -18.96
C THR A 174 3.64 10.93 -19.19
N TYR A 175 3.82 9.82 -18.47
CA TYR A 175 4.96 8.93 -18.65
C TYR A 175 5.00 8.36 -20.09
N ARG A 176 3.88 7.87 -20.58
CA ARG A 176 3.76 7.31 -21.93
C ARG A 176 4.04 8.35 -23.01
N SER A 177 3.50 9.57 -22.87
CA SER A 177 3.72 10.64 -23.84
C SER A 177 5.18 11.14 -23.89
N ALA A 178 5.89 11.05 -22.77
CA ALA A 178 7.31 11.42 -22.70
C ALA A 178 8.22 10.43 -23.43
N ASN A 179 7.74 9.24 -23.81
CA ASN A 179 8.53 8.16 -24.43
C ASN A 179 9.87 7.89 -23.71
N TYR A 180 9.89 8.07 -22.38
CA TYR A 180 11.11 8.06 -21.58
C TYR A 180 11.94 6.80 -21.79
N ARG A 181 11.32 5.64 -21.66
CA ARG A 181 12.01 4.35 -21.81
C ARG A 181 12.58 4.16 -23.21
N LYS A 182 11.78 4.44 -24.24
CA LYS A 182 12.19 4.32 -25.65
C LYS A 182 13.40 5.24 -25.96
N ASN A 183 13.37 6.45 -25.47
CA ASN A 183 14.47 7.40 -25.65
C ASN A 183 15.73 6.93 -24.91
N LEU A 184 15.58 6.38 -23.70
CA LEU A 184 16.68 5.87 -22.91
C LEU A 184 17.32 4.63 -23.54
N GLU A 185 16.53 3.69 -24.04
CA GLU A 185 16.99 2.48 -24.74
C GLU A 185 17.73 2.86 -26.03
N SER A 186 17.24 3.86 -26.77
CA SER A 186 17.90 4.34 -27.97
C SER A 186 19.25 5.05 -27.69
N ALA A 187 19.39 5.67 -26.51
CA ALA A 187 20.61 6.37 -26.11
C ALA A 187 21.67 5.44 -25.47
N ARG A 188 21.28 4.26 -25.01
CA ARG A 188 22.20 3.29 -24.40
C ARG A 188 22.74 2.35 -25.48
N PRO A 189 24.06 2.09 -25.51
CA PRO A 189 24.61 1.10 -26.43
C PRO A 189 24.00 -0.28 -26.09
N SER A 190 23.50 -0.98 -27.12
CA SER A 190 23.03 -2.35 -26.96
C SER A 190 24.22 -3.21 -26.57
N THR A 191 24.32 -3.62 -25.32
CA THR A 191 25.18 -4.73 -24.95
C THR A 191 24.49 -5.98 -25.47
N ASN A 192 25.07 -6.61 -26.50
CA ASN A 192 24.72 -7.97 -26.94
C ASN A 192 25.09 -8.96 -25.83
N SER A 193 24.47 -8.86 -24.67
CA SER A 193 24.51 -9.90 -23.67
C SER A 193 23.25 -10.75 -23.86
N ASN A 194 23.42 -11.94 -24.43
CA ASN A 194 22.50 -13.04 -24.27
C ASN A 194 22.46 -13.45 -22.78
N SER A 195 22.12 -12.54 -21.88
CA SER A 195 21.72 -12.91 -20.55
C SER A 195 20.23 -13.22 -20.63
N SER A 196 19.90 -14.49 -20.86
CA SER A 196 18.63 -15.04 -20.39
C SER A 196 18.47 -14.58 -18.94
N GLY A 197 17.53 -13.69 -18.71
CA GLY A 197 17.21 -13.26 -17.36
C GLY A 197 16.96 -14.49 -16.50
N ILE A 198 17.57 -14.51 -15.36
CA ILE A 198 17.25 -15.50 -14.33
C ILE A 198 15.80 -15.22 -13.95
N VAL A 199 14.93 -16.18 -14.27
CA VAL A 199 13.55 -16.26 -13.80
C VAL A 199 13.59 -16.68 -12.34
#